data_b686c20e6dd7353b364f6a9ebda735d8
#
_entry.id   b686c20e6dd7353b364f6a9ebda735d8
#
_cell.length_a   1.000
_cell.length_b   1.000
_cell.length_c   1.000
_cell.angle_alpha   90.00
_cell.angle_beta   90.00
_cell.angle_gamma   90.00
#
_symmetry.space_group_name_H-M   'P 1'
#
loop_
_entity.id
_entity.type
_entity.pdbx_description
1 polymer ?
#
loop_
_entity_poly.entity_id
_entity_poly.type
_entity_poly.pdbx_seq_one_letter_code
_entity_poly.pdbx_strand_id
1 'polypeptide(L)'
;KVEGATFERLDARSLEFHQEFDAVICLCQGAFGLMTAQDEDSVVVHKMAAALKPGAKLALSAFNSYFVVKYFDSAIFDADSGINHERTEIRNPAGEVEEVDLWTGCYTPRELRLICREAGLEVASIFSVDPGVYREQKPSIESSEFLVVAFSPSVNPAVPQASEAIDT
;
A
#
# COMPACT_ATOMS: atom_id res chain seq x y z
N LYS A 1 13.34 24.00 -1.30
CA LYS A 1 14.23 22.95 -0.74
C LYS A 1 13.98 22.89 0.76
N VAL A 2 13.72 21.69 1.26
CA VAL A 2 13.65 21.43 2.71
C VAL A 2 15.05 20.98 3.12
N GLU A 3 15.64 21.62 4.12
CA GLU A 3 16.95 21.26 4.63
C GLU A 3 16.91 19.86 5.26
N GLY A 4 17.88 19.00 4.93
CA GLY A 4 17.92 17.61 5.39
C GLY A 4 17.03 16.64 4.62
N ALA A 5 16.33 17.09 3.56
CA ALA A 5 15.52 16.21 2.70
C ALA A 5 16.21 15.93 1.37
N THR A 6 16.19 14.66 0.96
CA THR A 6 16.61 14.21 -0.36
C THR A 6 15.37 13.80 -1.16
N PHE A 7 15.34 14.16 -2.45
CA PHE A 7 14.24 13.84 -3.35
C PHE A 7 14.80 13.12 -4.56
N GLU A 8 14.23 11.95 -4.85
CA GLU A 8 14.59 11.14 -5.98
C GLU A 8 13.34 10.78 -6.78
N ARG A 9 13.47 10.72 -8.11
CA ARG A 9 12.42 10.23 -8.99
C ARG A 9 12.67 8.76 -9.27
N LEU A 10 11.89 7.89 -8.61
CA LEU A 10 12.01 6.44 -8.70
C LEU A 10 10.65 5.80 -8.96
N ASP A 11 10.65 4.64 -9.60
CA ASP A 11 9.50 3.76 -9.64
C ASP A 11 9.47 2.94 -8.33
N ALA A 12 8.35 2.98 -7.61
CA ALA A 12 8.20 2.28 -6.33
C ALA A 12 8.36 0.75 -6.45
N ARG A 13 8.12 0.18 -7.63
CA ARG A 13 8.35 -1.25 -7.91
C ARG A 13 9.83 -1.61 -8.04
N SER A 14 10.67 -0.63 -8.28
CA SER A 14 12.12 -0.78 -8.51
C SER A 14 12.98 -0.24 -7.37
N LEU A 15 12.42 -0.01 -6.18
CA LEU A 15 13.19 0.42 -5.01
C LEU A 15 14.21 -0.66 -4.62
N GLU A 16 15.45 -0.24 -4.35
CA GLU A 16 16.57 -1.12 -3.98
C GLU A 16 17.09 -0.88 -2.56
N PHE A 17 16.30 -0.21 -1.71
CA PHE A 17 16.66 0.04 -0.32
C PHE A 17 16.56 -1.24 0.53
N HIS A 18 17.52 -1.43 1.44
CA HIS A 18 17.59 -2.60 2.31
C HIS A 18 17.87 -2.19 3.75
N GLN A 19 16.84 -2.23 4.61
CA GLN A 19 16.95 -1.93 6.05
C GLN A 19 17.62 -0.58 6.36
N GLU A 20 17.24 0.45 5.62
CA GLU A 20 17.84 1.78 5.73
C GLU A 20 17.01 2.75 6.56
N PHE A 21 15.67 2.53 6.62
CA PHE A 21 14.74 3.50 7.17
C PHE A 21 14.12 3.05 8.49
N ASP A 22 13.95 4.01 9.40
CA ASP A 22 13.26 3.84 10.68
C ASP A 22 11.72 3.92 10.53
N ALA A 23 11.26 4.46 9.42
CA ALA A 23 9.86 4.46 9.00
C ALA A 23 9.74 4.62 7.47
N VAL A 24 8.67 4.04 6.91
CA VAL A 24 8.25 4.24 5.52
C VAL A 24 6.79 4.72 5.54
N ILE A 25 6.47 5.73 4.75
CA ILE A 25 5.10 6.22 4.56
C ILE A 25 4.74 6.19 3.08
N CYS A 26 3.54 5.69 2.76
CA CYS A 26 2.95 5.72 1.43
C CYS A 26 1.48 6.12 1.58
N LEU A 27 1.20 7.41 1.39
CA LEU A 27 -0.12 7.98 1.63
C LEU A 27 -0.71 8.55 0.36
N CYS A 28 -2.04 8.72 0.33
CA CYS A 28 -2.78 9.29 -0.79
C CYS A 28 -2.59 8.51 -2.10
N GLN A 29 -2.43 7.19 -2.03
CA GLN A 29 -2.25 6.25 -3.15
C GLN A 29 -1.19 6.70 -4.18
N GLY A 30 -0.15 7.37 -3.73
CA GLY A 30 0.88 7.91 -4.62
C GLY A 30 1.77 6.86 -5.28
N ALA A 31 1.82 5.64 -4.73
CA ALA A 31 2.60 4.52 -5.27
C ALA A 31 1.87 3.19 -5.15
N PHE A 32 1.25 2.89 -4.01
CA PHE A 32 0.47 1.68 -3.80
C PHE A 32 -0.98 1.89 -4.26
N GLY A 33 -1.49 0.95 -5.06
CA GLY A 33 -2.87 0.99 -5.56
C GLY A 33 -3.06 1.71 -6.91
N LEU A 34 -2.06 2.38 -7.47
CA LEU A 34 -2.08 2.80 -8.88
C LEU A 34 -1.67 1.61 -9.74
N MET A 35 -2.61 1.08 -10.50
CA MET A 35 -2.47 -0.21 -11.16
C MET A 35 -2.48 -0.08 -12.68
N THR A 36 -1.68 -0.92 -13.33
CA THR A 36 -1.82 -1.28 -14.74
C THR A 36 -1.90 -2.80 -14.94
N ALA A 37 -1.48 -3.56 -13.91
CA ALA A 37 -1.56 -5.01 -13.87
C ALA A 37 -1.85 -5.50 -12.43
N GLN A 38 -2.43 -6.69 -12.31
CA GLN A 38 -2.96 -7.24 -11.05
C GLN A 38 -1.92 -7.45 -9.94
N ASP A 39 -0.67 -7.76 -10.31
CA ASP A 39 0.36 -8.18 -9.34
C ASP A 39 1.34 -7.06 -8.95
N GLU A 40 1.15 -5.83 -9.43
CA GLU A 40 2.13 -4.76 -9.22
C GLU A 40 2.08 -4.15 -7.82
N ASP A 41 0.95 -4.22 -7.14
CA ASP A 41 0.76 -3.66 -5.80
C ASP A 41 1.53 -4.42 -4.73
N SER A 42 1.53 -5.76 -4.76
CA SER A 42 2.27 -6.59 -3.80
C SER A 42 3.78 -6.33 -3.89
N VAL A 43 4.31 -6.10 -5.10
CA VAL A 43 5.72 -5.74 -5.32
C VAL A 43 6.07 -4.46 -4.58
N VAL A 44 5.22 -3.43 -4.62
CA VAL A 44 5.45 -2.16 -3.91
C VAL A 44 5.52 -2.37 -2.40
N VAL A 45 4.62 -3.18 -1.83
CA VAL A 45 4.64 -3.49 -0.39
C VAL A 45 5.90 -4.26 0.01
N HIS A 46 6.33 -5.24 -0.80
CA HIS A 46 7.59 -5.97 -0.57
C HIS A 46 8.81 -5.04 -0.60
N LYS A 47 8.85 -4.09 -1.53
CA LYS A 47 9.94 -3.12 -1.63
C LYS A 47 9.97 -2.16 -0.43
N MET A 48 8.79 -1.69 0.02
CA MET A 48 8.68 -0.89 1.23
C MET A 48 9.10 -1.67 2.48
N ALA A 49 8.71 -2.94 2.58
CA ALA A 49 9.10 -3.81 3.69
C ALA A 49 10.62 -4.05 3.73
N ALA A 50 11.25 -4.31 2.57
CA ALA A 50 12.69 -4.50 2.47
C ALA A 50 13.49 -3.25 2.87
N ALA A 51 12.94 -2.07 2.65
CA ALA A 51 13.55 -0.79 3.00
C ALA A 51 13.57 -0.50 4.51
N LEU A 52 12.68 -1.14 5.29
CA LEU A 52 12.54 -0.94 6.73
C LEU A 52 13.61 -1.68 7.54
N LYS A 53 14.20 -0.99 8.50
CA LYS A 53 14.99 -1.63 9.56
C LYS A 53 14.13 -2.59 10.39
N PRO A 54 14.73 -3.60 11.06
CA PRO A 54 14.00 -4.41 12.04
C PRO A 54 13.33 -3.55 13.12
N GLY A 55 12.04 -3.80 13.38
CA GLY A 55 11.22 -3.04 14.31
C GLY A 55 10.70 -1.69 13.78
N ALA A 56 11.06 -1.29 12.57
CA ALA A 56 10.61 -0.04 11.96
C ALA A 56 9.16 -0.10 11.46
N LYS A 57 8.57 1.07 11.19
CA LYS A 57 7.13 1.22 10.95
C LYS A 57 6.82 1.51 9.49
N LEU A 58 5.72 0.93 9.00
CA LEU A 58 5.04 1.30 7.75
C LEU A 58 3.71 1.98 8.06
N ALA A 59 3.43 3.10 7.39
CA ALA A 59 2.09 3.67 7.28
C ALA A 59 1.70 3.73 5.81
N LEU A 60 0.62 3.03 5.45
CA LEU A 60 0.17 2.85 4.07
C LEU A 60 -1.32 3.15 3.96
N SER A 61 -1.73 4.08 3.08
CA SER A 61 -3.15 4.25 2.74
C SER A 61 -3.51 3.47 1.48
N ALA A 62 -4.75 2.97 1.46
CA ALA A 62 -5.29 2.16 0.37
C ALA A 62 -6.78 2.46 0.17
N PHE A 63 -7.27 2.42 -1.07
CA PHE A 63 -8.69 2.59 -1.36
C PHE A 63 -9.53 1.45 -0.77
N ASN A 64 -10.69 1.84 -0.25
CA ASN A 64 -11.66 0.94 0.34
C ASN A 64 -12.59 0.39 -0.74
N SER A 65 -12.48 -0.90 -1.06
CA SER A 65 -13.31 -1.56 -2.06
C SER A 65 -14.82 -1.47 -1.75
N TYR A 66 -15.20 -1.53 -0.48
CA TYR A 66 -16.61 -1.40 -0.09
C TYR A 66 -17.17 0.00 -0.37
N PHE A 67 -16.37 1.04 -0.14
CA PHE A 67 -16.74 2.41 -0.42
C PHE A 67 -16.93 2.64 -1.92
N VAL A 68 -15.97 2.16 -2.72
CA VAL A 68 -16.02 2.29 -4.18
C VAL A 68 -17.26 1.62 -4.75
N VAL A 69 -17.53 0.37 -4.39
CA VAL A 69 -18.73 -0.36 -4.85
C VAL A 69 -20.04 0.33 -4.42
N LYS A 70 -20.04 1.01 -3.26
CA LYS A 70 -21.23 1.65 -2.73
C LYS A 70 -21.52 3.03 -3.31
N TYR A 71 -20.48 3.81 -3.64
CA TYR A 71 -20.63 5.24 -3.91
C TYR A 71 -20.15 5.70 -5.28
N PHE A 72 -19.43 4.88 -6.03
CA PHE A 72 -18.89 5.25 -7.33
C PHE A 72 -19.79 4.75 -8.47
N ASP A 73 -20.87 5.50 -8.75
CA ASP A 73 -21.86 5.13 -9.77
C ASP A 73 -21.31 5.19 -11.21
N SER A 74 -20.26 5.97 -11.46
CA SER A 74 -19.68 6.18 -12.81
C SER A 74 -18.43 5.36 -13.08
N ALA A 75 -17.94 4.61 -12.11
CA ALA A 75 -16.75 3.79 -12.24
C ALA A 75 -17.10 2.34 -12.59
N ILE A 76 -16.18 1.67 -13.24
CA ILE A 76 -16.29 0.24 -13.56
C ILE A 76 -15.42 -0.52 -12.57
N PHE A 77 -16.06 -1.17 -11.59
CA PHE A 77 -15.35 -2.00 -10.63
C PHE A 77 -15.31 -3.44 -11.12
N ASP A 78 -14.11 -3.97 -11.33
CA ASP A 78 -13.89 -5.39 -11.62
C ASP A 78 -13.81 -6.17 -10.31
N ALA A 79 -14.81 -7.00 -10.07
CA ALA A 79 -14.92 -7.78 -8.83
C ALA A 79 -13.91 -8.95 -8.76
N ASP A 80 -13.34 -9.39 -9.87
CA ASP A 80 -12.33 -10.45 -9.89
C ASP A 80 -10.96 -9.93 -9.46
N SER A 81 -10.56 -8.79 -10.00
CA SER A 81 -9.26 -8.18 -9.70
C SER A 81 -9.29 -7.17 -8.54
N GLY A 82 -10.47 -6.68 -8.15
CA GLY A 82 -10.58 -5.59 -7.16
C GLY A 82 -10.14 -4.23 -7.70
N ILE A 83 -10.05 -4.08 -9.02
CA ILE A 83 -9.60 -2.84 -9.67
C ILE A 83 -10.80 -1.98 -10.05
N ASN A 84 -10.74 -0.73 -9.67
CA ASN A 84 -11.65 0.31 -10.12
C ASN A 84 -11.05 1.03 -11.33
N HIS A 85 -11.81 1.12 -12.41
CA HIS A 85 -11.48 1.91 -13.59
C HIS A 85 -12.41 3.10 -13.71
N GLU A 86 -11.86 4.28 -13.78
CA GLU A 86 -12.60 5.52 -13.99
C GLU A 86 -11.92 6.40 -15.02
N ARG A 87 -12.72 7.23 -15.69
CA ARG A 87 -12.25 8.29 -16.56
C ARG A 87 -12.33 9.62 -15.81
N THR A 88 -11.20 10.28 -15.68
CA THR A 88 -11.08 11.51 -14.89
C THR A 88 -10.28 12.59 -15.63
N GLU A 89 -10.46 13.82 -15.20
CA GLU A 89 -9.69 14.96 -15.73
C GLU A 89 -8.50 15.25 -14.84
N ILE A 90 -7.32 15.37 -15.45
CA ILE A 90 -6.15 15.91 -14.78
C ILE A 90 -5.82 17.31 -15.33
N ARG A 91 -5.23 18.17 -14.49
CA ARG A 91 -4.79 19.50 -14.86
C ARG A 91 -3.28 19.61 -14.69
N ASN A 92 -2.61 20.06 -15.74
CA ASN A 92 -1.19 20.36 -15.65
C ASN A 92 -0.98 21.74 -14.94
N PRO A 93 0.27 22.11 -14.59
CA PRO A 93 0.57 23.40 -13.96
C PRO A 93 0.21 24.63 -14.81
N ALA A 94 0.03 24.48 -16.12
CA ALA A 94 -0.42 25.54 -17.02
C ALA A 94 -1.96 25.68 -17.05
N GLY A 95 -2.68 24.77 -16.36
CA GLY A 95 -4.15 24.77 -16.31
C GLY A 95 -4.83 24.04 -17.47
N GLU A 96 -4.07 23.38 -18.35
CA GLU A 96 -4.62 22.56 -19.43
C GLU A 96 -5.21 21.29 -18.85
N VAL A 97 -6.38 20.92 -19.38
CA VAL A 97 -7.16 19.75 -18.95
C VAL A 97 -6.96 18.61 -19.93
N GLU A 98 -6.68 17.42 -19.41
CA GLU A 98 -6.60 16.18 -20.17
C GLU A 98 -7.47 15.12 -19.51
N GLU A 99 -8.28 14.41 -20.31
CA GLU A 99 -8.97 13.21 -19.84
C GLU A 99 -8.01 12.02 -19.81
N VAL A 100 -7.98 11.32 -18.70
CA VAL A 100 -7.16 10.13 -18.53
C VAL A 100 -7.97 8.97 -17.94
N ASP A 101 -7.59 7.78 -18.31
CA ASP A 101 -8.08 6.57 -17.66
C ASP A 101 -7.24 6.29 -16.43
N LEU A 102 -7.89 6.04 -15.29
CA LEU A 102 -7.25 5.73 -14.02
C LEU A 102 -7.70 4.36 -13.53
N TRP A 103 -6.74 3.47 -13.28
CA TRP A 103 -6.96 2.16 -12.67
C TRP A 103 -6.44 2.18 -11.25
N THR A 104 -7.31 1.81 -10.31
CA THR A 104 -7.00 1.89 -8.89
C THR A 104 -7.33 0.56 -8.23
N GLY A 105 -6.34 -0.06 -7.60
CA GLY A 105 -6.54 -1.20 -6.73
C GLY A 105 -7.31 -0.81 -5.48
N CYS A 106 -8.39 -1.52 -5.22
CA CYS A 106 -9.25 -1.32 -4.06
C CYS A 106 -9.22 -2.55 -3.17
N TYR A 107 -9.12 -2.35 -1.86
CA TYR A 107 -8.81 -3.41 -0.92
C TYR A 107 -9.83 -3.51 0.19
N THR A 108 -9.96 -4.72 0.73
CA THR A 108 -10.59 -4.95 2.03
C THR A 108 -9.51 -4.95 3.13
N PRO A 109 -9.88 -4.71 4.41
CA PRO A 109 -8.93 -4.83 5.52
C PRO A 109 -8.32 -6.23 5.66
N ARG A 110 -9.02 -7.26 5.15
CA ARG A 110 -8.51 -8.63 5.17
C ARG A 110 -7.39 -8.81 4.14
N GLU A 111 -7.56 -8.33 2.92
CA GLU A 111 -6.55 -8.37 1.86
C GLU A 111 -5.30 -7.61 2.27
N LEU A 112 -5.46 -6.39 2.82
CA LEU A 112 -4.34 -5.59 3.31
C LEU A 112 -3.52 -6.34 4.37
N ARG A 113 -4.16 -7.10 5.27
CA ARG A 113 -3.43 -7.96 6.24
C ARG A 113 -2.70 -9.11 5.56
N LEU A 114 -3.26 -9.69 4.51
CA LEU A 114 -2.64 -10.79 3.76
C LEU A 114 -1.41 -10.29 3.00
N ILE A 115 -1.54 -9.20 2.26
CA ILE A 115 -0.44 -8.56 1.50
C ILE A 115 0.71 -8.17 2.44
N CYS A 116 0.41 -7.50 3.56
CA CYS A 116 1.43 -7.13 4.53
C CYS A 116 2.14 -8.36 5.11
N ARG A 117 1.40 -9.42 5.44
CA ARG A 117 1.99 -10.67 5.96
C ARG A 117 2.88 -11.34 4.93
N GLU A 118 2.48 -11.38 3.67
CA GLU A 118 3.27 -11.92 2.57
C GLU A 118 4.59 -11.16 2.42
N ALA A 119 4.55 -9.83 2.59
CA ALA A 119 5.74 -8.99 2.60
C ALA A 119 6.57 -9.08 3.91
N GLY A 120 6.19 -9.95 4.85
CA GLY A 120 6.91 -10.14 6.12
C GLY A 120 6.62 -9.06 7.17
N LEU A 121 5.55 -8.29 7.02
CA LEU A 121 5.15 -7.24 7.96
C LEU A 121 4.08 -7.73 8.96
N GLU A 122 4.13 -7.23 10.18
CA GLU A 122 3.13 -7.42 11.22
C GLU A 122 2.19 -6.21 11.26
N VAL A 123 0.90 -6.42 10.95
CA VAL A 123 -0.10 -5.35 10.99
C VAL A 123 -0.56 -5.09 12.41
N ALA A 124 -0.24 -3.91 12.94
CA ALA A 124 -0.71 -3.47 14.25
C ALA A 124 -2.15 -2.99 14.21
N SER A 125 -2.50 -2.17 13.22
CA SER A 125 -3.83 -1.57 13.12
C SER A 125 -4.20 -1.28 11.67
N ILE A 126 -5.51 -1.28 11.39
CA ILE A 126 -6.09 -0.72 10.18
C ILE A 126 -7.20 0.22 10.64
N PHE A 127 -7.16 1.45 10.16
CA PHE A 127 -8.14 2.49 10.44
C PHE A 127 -8.88 2.89 9.18
N SER A 128 -10.15 3.29 9.30
CA SER A 128 -10.83 4.04 8.26
C SER A 128 -10.37 5.48 8.32
N VAL A 129 -10.04 6.05 7.17
CA VAL A 129 -9.58 7.44 7.04
C VAL A 129 -10.19 8.08 5.80
N ASP A 130 -10.22 9.40 5.80
CA ASP A 130 -10.48 10.20 4.61
C ASP A 130 -9.20 10.96 4.23
N PRO A 131 -8.98 11.29 2.95
CA PRO A 131 -7.81 12.01 2.50
C PRO A 131 -7.50 13.25 3.34
N GLY A 132 -6.29 13.29 3.91
CA GLY A 132 -5.84 14.39 4.79
C GLY A 132 -6.40 14.36 6.22
N VAL A 133 -7.26 13.38 6.58
CA VAL A 133 -7.84 13.25 7.92
C VAL A 133 -7.54 11.87 8.49
N TYR A 134 -6.38 11.75 9.13
CA TYR A 134 -5.88 10.47 9.68
C TYR A 134 -6.22 10.37 11.17
N ARG A 135 -7.42 9.85 11.48
CA ARG A 135 -7.88 9.61 12.85
C ARG A 135 -8.01 8.12 13.11
N GLU A 136 -7.87 7.71 14.36
CA GLU A 136 -8.11 6.34 14.78
C GLU A 136 -9.62 6.03 14.76
N GLN A 137 -10.08 5.44 13.66
CA GLN A 137 -11.45 5.01 13.47
C GLN A 137 -11.46 3.55 13.01
N LYS A 138 -12.32 2.72 13.59
CA LYS A 138 -12.46 1.32 13.17
C LYS A 138 -12.80 1.24 11.67
N PRO A 139 -12.31 0.20 10.95
CA PRO A 139 -12.66 -0.02 9.56
C PRO A 139 -14.17 0.01 9.32
N SER A 140 -14.58 0.82 8.36
CA SER A 140 -15.96 1.07 7.97
C SER A 140 -16.09 1.06 6.45
N ILE A 141 -17.27 0.78 5.94
CA ILE A 141 -17.59 0.88 4.52
C ILE A 141 -17.86 2.33 4.08
N GLU A 142 -17.92 3.27 5.03
CA GLU A 142 -18.31 4.65 4.80
C GLU A 142 -17.13 5.60 4.55
N SER A 143 -15.91 5.17 4.78
CA SER A 143 -14.71 5.97 4.53
C SER A 143 -14.03 5.52 3.24
N SER A 144 -13.51 6.48 2.46
CA SER A 144 -12.92 6.21 1.14
C SER A 144 -11.63 5.40 1.20
N GLU A 145 -10.89 5.48 2.31
CA GLU A 145 -9.58 4.85 2.45
C GLU A 145 -9.43 4.08 3.77
N PHE A 146 -8.50 3.13 3.74
CA PHE A 146 -7.93 2.51 4.92
C PHE A 146 -6.49 2.98 5.13
N LEU A 147 -6.11 3.27 6.38
CA LEU A 147 -4.72 3.46 6.80
C LEU A 147 -4.25 2.19 7.51
N VAL A 148 -3.25 1.55 6.94
CA VAL A 148 -2.55 0.41 7.56
C VAL A 148 -1.35 0.93 8.32
N VAL A 149 -1.21 0.49 9.58
CA VAL A 149 0.00 0.66 10.39
C VAL A 149 0.57 -0.73 10.63
N ALA A 150 1.79 -0.96 10.15
CA ALA A 150 2.48 -2.23 10.26
C ALA A 150 3.92 -2.05 10.73
N PHE A 151 4.57 -3.13 11.11
CA PHE A 151 5.96 -3.15 11.58
C PHE A 151 6.75 -4.23 10.84
N SER A 152 8.01 -3.93 10.55
CA SER A 152 9.00 -4.95 10.25
C SER A 152 9.31 -5.71 11.55
N PRO A 153 9.31 -7.07 11.58
CA PRO A 153 9.64 -7.83 12.77
C PRO A 153 11.02 -7.47 13.34
N SER A 154 11.12 -7.39 14.67
CA SER A 154 12.38 -7.06 15.35
C SER A 154 13.40 -8.20 15.30
N VAL A 155 12.93 -9.42 15.07
CA VAL A 155 13.75 -10.63 14.94
C VAL A 155 13.29 -11.37 13.69
N ASN A 156 14.24 -11.68 12.81
CA ASN A 156 13.95 -12.56 11.69
C ASN A 156 13.46 -13.90 12.28
N PRO A 157 12.24 -14.40 11.97
CA PRO A 157 11.87 -15.73 12.43
C PRO A 157 12.91 -16.69 11.87
N ALA A 158 13.69 -17.33 12.76
CA ALA A 158 14.71 -18.28 12.39
C ALA A 158 14.08 -19.28 11.41
N VAL A 159 14.63 -19.36 10.21
CA VAL A 159 14.31 -20.44 9.27
C VAL A 159 14.48 -21.74 10.05
N PRO A 160 13.47 -22.61 10.16
CA PRO A 160 13.64 -23.90 10.82
C PRO A 160 14.81 -24.62 10.14
N GLN A 161 15.91 -24.80 10.85
CA GLN A 161 16.98 -25.65 10.35
C GLN A 161 16.37 -27.02 10.12
N ALA A 162 16.39 -27.48 8.88
CA ALA A 162 16.03 -28.84 8.56
C ALA A 162 16.87 -29.74 9.47
N SER A 163 16.22 -30.50 10.37
CA SER A 163 16.86 -31.46 11.23
C SER A 163 17.63 -32.43 10.35
N GLU A 164 18.94 -32.54 10.63
CA GLU A 164 19.79 -33.57 10.07
C GLU A 164 19.11 -34.93 10.16
N ALA A 165 19.05 -35.60 9.02
CA ALA A 165 18.59 -36.97 8.93
C ALA A 165 19.41 -37.83 9.90
N ILE A 166 18.72 -38.51 10.79
CA ILE A 166 19.29 -39.57 11.63
C ILE A 166 19.63 -40.73 10.69
N ASP A 167 20.92 -40.92 10.45
CA ASP A 167 21.48 -42.16 9.95
C ASP A 167 21.35 -43.24 11.06
N THR A 168 20.64 -44.29 10.74
CA THR A 168 20.82 -45.64 11.31
C THR A 168 20.29 -46.68 10.36
#